data_806a88403e811f4dcb1db28a65eceb38
#
_entry.id   806a88403e811f4dcb1db28a65eceb38
#
_cell.length_a   1.000
_cell.length_b   1.000
_cell.length_c   1.000
_cell.angle_alpha   90.00
_cell.angle_beta   90.00
_cell.angle_gamma   90.00
#
_symmetry.space_group_name_H-M   'P 1'
#
loop_
_entity.id
_entity.type
_entity.pdbx_description
1 polymer ?
#
loop_
_entity_poly.entity_id
_entity_poly.type
_entity_poly.pdbx_seq_one_letter_code
_entity_poly.pdbx_strand_id
1 'polypeptide(L)'
;MLSRAKFQLKASAHLAYVCGVVWAALSLCGLGIFGWSWLLLAYMVFAAAVLGRWAWRCAWLKSSTSVVAMSWTPDEVCCYFKNGDQVSGVIMAKSAFNPYFITLHVRTAEGHQFWWPLMADSGPVDVLRKLRVFGRWHHQKPIANQN
;
A
#
# COMPACT_ATOMS: atom_id res chain seq x y z
N MET A 1 26.54 -8.65 7.52
CA MET A 1 26.26 -7.35 6.90
C MET A 1 24.97 -7.48 6.08
N LEU A 2 23.81 -7.08 6.61
CA LEU A 2 22.57 -7.01 5.86
C LEU A 2 22.65 -5.75 4.99
N SER A 3 22.95 -5.95 3.72
CA SER A 3 23.01 -4.89 2.71
C SER A 3 21.67 -4.14 2.68
N ARG A 4 21.71 -2.82 2.76
CA ARG A 4 20.55 -1.93 2.48
C ARG A 4 20.03 -2.24 1.07
N ALA A 5 19.04 -3.11 0.96
CA ALA A 5 18.45 -3.44 -0.33
C ALA A 5 17.48 -2.32 -0.71
N LYS A 6 17.99 -1.33 -1.43
CA LYS A 6 17.13 -0.32 -2.06
C LYS A 6 16.51 -0.92 -3.31
N PHE A 7 15.18 -0.91 -3.40
CA PHE A 7 14.47 -1.37 -4.59
C PHE A 7 13.46 -0.32 -5.06
N GLN A 8 13.26 -0.27 -6.36
CA GLN A 8 12.28 0.60 -6.98
C GLN A 8 10.91 -0.10 -7.05
N LEU A 9 9.87 0.63 -6.70
CA LEU A 9 8.50 0.20 -6.86
C LEU A 9 8.05 0.45 -8.30
N LYS A 10 7.29 -0.51 -8.84
CA LYS A 10 6.66 -0.40 -10.15
C LYS A 10 5.15 -0.17 -9.98
N ALA A 11 4.56 0.48 -10.98
CA ALA A 11 3.11 0.57 -11.07
C ALA A 11 2.49 -0.84 -11.09
N SER A 12 1.49 -1.08 -10.25
CA SER A 12 0.86 -2.38 -10.11
C SER A 12 -0.41 -2.46 -10.97
N ALA A 13 -0.40 -3.35 -11.95
CA ALA A 13 -1.58 -3.67 -12.75
C ALA A 13 -2.62 -4.43 -11.93
N HIS A 14 -2.20 -5.31 -11.02
CA HIS A 14 -3.10 -6.05 -10.14
C HIS A 14 -3.89 -5.12 -9.22
N LEU A 15 -3.23 -4.11 -8.65
CA LEU A 15 -3.90 -3.14 -7.80
C LEU A 15 -4.92 -2.31 -8.59
N ALA A 16 -4.58 -1.91 -9.82
CA ALA A 16 -5.52 -1.21 -10.71
C ALA A 16 -6.73 -2.08 -11.06
N TYR A 17 -6.50 -3.37 -11.34
CA TYR A 17 -7.58 -4.33 -11.60
C TYR A 17 -8.50 -4.50 -10.38
N VAL A 18 -7.96 -4.65 -9.18
CA VAL A 18 -8.75 -4.73 -7.94
C VAL A 18 -9.61 -3.49 -7.75
N CYS A 19 -9.07 -2.28 -7.99
CA CYS A 19 -9.85 -1.05 -7.95
C CYS A 19 -11.02 -1.07 -8.94
N GLY A 20 -10.79 -1.57 -10.17
CA GLY A 20 -11.83 -1.71 -11.19
C GLY A 20 -12.94 -2.67 -10.76
N VAL A 21 -12.58 -3.83 -10.20
CA VAL A 21 -13.55 -4.82 -9.69
C VAL A 21 -14.37 -4.24 -8.53
N VAL A 22 -13.71 -3.57 -7.58
CA VAL A 22 -14.41 -2.91 -6.46
C VAL A 22 -15.36 -1.84 -6.97
N TRP A 23 -14.95 -1.03 -7.94
CA TRP A 23 -15.82 -0.03 -8.55
C TRP A 23 -17.04 -0.66 -9.23
N ALA A 24 -16.86 -1.75 -10.00
CA ALA A 24 -17.95 -2.47 -10.65
C ALA A 24 -18.93 -3.05 -9.62
N ALA A 25 -18.43 -3.66 -8.54
CA ALA A 25 -19.25 -4.19 -7.45
C ALA A 25 -20.07 -3.09 -6.76
N LEU A 26 -19.43 -1.94 -6.44
CA LEU A 26 -20.14 -0.80 -5.86
C LEU A 26 -21.20 -0.24 -6.80
N SER A 27 -20.94 -0.26 -8.10
CA SER A 27 -21.89 0.17 -9.13
C SER A 27 -23.13 -0.72 -9.17
N LEU A 28 -22.95 -2.05 -9.13
CA LEU A 28 -24.05 -3.01 -9.08
C LEU A 28 -24.87 -2.88 -7.78
N CYS A 29 -24.21 -2.71 -6.64
CA CYS A 29 -24.88 -2.44 -5.37
C CYS A 29 -25.68 -1.14 -5.41
N GLY A 30 -25.08 -0.08 -5.96
CA GLY A 30 -25.76 1.21 -6.12
C GLY A 30 -27.03 1.11 -7.00
N LEU A 31 -26.95 0.33 -8.09
CA LEU A 31 -28.10 0.08 -8.95
C LEU A 31 -29.25 -0.62 -8.20
N GLY A 32 -28.92 -1.57 -7.33
CA GLY A 32 -29.91 -2.26 -6.50
C GLY A 32 -30.59 -1.36 -5.44
N ILE A 33 -29.87 -0.36 -4.91
CA ILE A 33 -30.37 0.53 -3.86
C ILE A 33 -31.13 1.73 -4.44
N PHE A 34 -30.54 2.41 -5.42
CA PHE A 34 -31.06 3.68 -5.96
C PHE A 34 -31.91 3.51 -7.19
N GLY A 35 -31.94 2.30 -7.78
CA GLY A 35 -32.60 2.07 -9.05
C GLY A 35 -31.97 2.93 -10.16
N TRP A 36 -32.75 3.19 -11.21
CA TRP A 36 -32.32 4.00 -12.37
C TRP A 36 -32.62 5.48 -12.13
N SER A 37 -31.96 6.12 -11.15
CA SER A 37 -32.17 7.51 -10.79
C SER A 37 -30.91 8.35 -10.97
N TRP A 38 -31.06 9.66 -11.02
CA TRP A 38 -29.92 10.60 -11.09
C TRP A 38 -29.00 10.50 -9.84
N LEU A 39 -29.52 10.04 -8.72
CA LEU A 39 -28.75 9.75 -7.51
C LEU A 39 -27.73 8.63 -7.74
N LEU A 40 -28.07 7.62 -8.54
CA LEU A 40 -27.14 6.60 -8.96
C LEU A 40 -25.96 7.21 -9.74
N LEU A 41 -26.23 8.12 -10.65
CA LEU A 41 -25.19 8.79 -11.45
C LEU A 41 -24.25 9.60 -10.55
N ALA A 42 -24.78 10.36 -9.60
CA ALA A 42 -23.97 11.10 -8.61
C ALA A 42 -23.10 10.17 -7.77
N TYR A 43 -23.67 9.06 -7.29
CA TYR A 43 -22.95 8.03 -6.54
C TYR A 43 -21.82 7.40 -7.36
N MET A 44 -22.07 7.06 -8.61
CA MET A 44 -21.09 6.45 -9.54
C MET A 44 -19.91 7.40 -9.79
N VAL A 45 -20.19 8.68 -10.04
CA VAL A 45 -19.16 9.70 -10.25
C VAL A 45 -18.32 9.89 -8.98
N PHE A 46 -18.96 9.96 -7.81
CA PHE A 46 -18.27 10.06 -6.53
C PHE A 46 -17.37 8.84 -6.26
N ALA A 47 -17.90 7.63 -6.42
CA ALA A 47 -17.14 6.39 -6.23
C ALA A 47 -15.95 6.31 -7.21
N ALA A 48 -16.14 6.69 -8.48
CA ALA A 48 -15.08 6.74 -9.49
C ALA A 48 -14.00 7.76 -9.11
N ALA A 49 -14.38 8.94 -8.62
CA ALA A 49 -13.43 9.97 -8.20
C ALA A 49 -12.57 9.51 -7.01
N VAL A 50 -13.17 8.91 -5.99
CA VAL A 50 -12.48 8.41 -4.80
C VAL A 50 -11.52 7.27 -5.17
N LEU A 51 -12.01 6.25 -5.86
CA LEU A 51 -11.20 5.09 -6.26
C LEU A 51 -10.14 5.47 -7.29
N GLY A 52 -10.45 6.36 -8.23
CA GLY A 52 -9.51 6.87 -9.22
C GLY A 52 -8.37 7.63 -8.57
N ARG A 53 -8.67 8.50 -7.59
CA ARG A 53 -7.66 9.23 -6.84
C ARG A 53 -6.75 8.29 -6.04
N TRP A 54 -7.34 7.26 -5.44
CA TRP A 54 -6.59 6.26 -4.69
C TRP A 54 -5.70 5.41 -5.61
N ALA A 55 -6.24 4.93 -6.73
CA ALA A 55 -5.49 4.18 -7.73
C ALA A 55 -4.33 5.02 -8.33
N TRP A 56 -4.57 6.33 -8.58
CA TRP A 56 -3.55 7.25 -9.07
C TRP A 56 -2.34 7.34 -8.13
N ARG A 57 -2.59 7.34 -6.82
CA ARG A 57 -1.52 7.39 -5.80
C ARG A 57 -0.82 6.04 -5.62
N CYS A 58 -1.59 4.97 -5.48
CA CYS A 58 -1.08 3.67 -5.04
C CYS A 58 -0.75 2.73 -6.18
N ALA A 59 -1.60 2.64 -7.23
CA ALA A 59 -1.40 1.71 -8.33
C ALA A 59 -0.44 2.25 -9.39
N TRP A 60 -0.60 3.51 -9.77
CA TRP A 60 0.19 4.11 -10.86
C TRP A 60 1.41 4.90 -10.41
N LEU A 61 1.57 5.15 -9.12
CA LEU A 61 2.69 5.90 -8.55
C LEU A 61 2.93 7.26 -9.23
N LYS A 62 1.87 7.90 -9.72
CA LYS A 62 1.94 9.16 -10.47
C LYS A 62 1.89 10.40 -9.59
N SER A 63 1.39 10.28 -8.36
CA SER A 63 1.35 11.39 -7.40
C SER A 63 2.75 11.74 -6.91
N SER A 64 2.99 13.02 -6.63
CA SER A 64 4.24 13.49 -5.98
C SER A 64 4.48 12.83 -4.61
N THR A 65 3.40 12.47 -3.92
CA THR A 65 3.43 11.78 -2.62
C THR A 65 3.46 10.24 -2.74
N SER A 66 3.66 9.68 -3.93
CA SER A 66 3.79 8.24 -4.11
C SER A 66 5.17 7.75 -3.72
N VAL A 67 5.26 6.62 -3.01
CA VAL A 67 6.52 5.96 -2.69
C VAL A 67 7.04 5.28 -3.95
N VAL A 68 8.20 5.70 -4.43
CA VAL A 68 8.83 5.17 -5.66
C VAL A 68 9.94 4.18 -5.38
N ALA A 69 10.54 4.26 -4.20
CA ALA A 69 11.56 3.31 -3.76
C ALA A 69 11.47 3.08 -2.27
N MET A 70 11.93 1.94 -1.84
CA MET A 70 11.93 1.54 -0.44
C MET A 70 13.24 0.84 -0.11
N SER A 71 13.76 1.07 1.08
CA SER A 71 14.85 0.29 1.65
C SER A 71 14.50 -0.09 3.07
N TRP A 72 14.93 -1.26 3.50
CA TRP A 72 14.72 -1.69 4.89
C TRP A 72 15.98 -2.23 5.51
N THR A 73 16.08 -2.02 6.81
CA THR A 73 17.03 -2.66 7.72
C THR A 73 16.22 -3.43 8.77
N PRO A 74 16.84 -4.23 9.63
CA PRO A 74 16.12 -4.94 10.70
C PRO A 74 15.29 -4.03 11.62
N ASP A 75 15.71 -2.79 11.80
CA ASP A 75 15.14 -1.88 12.77
C ASP A 75 14.36 -0.71 12.13
N GLU A 76 14.56 -0.46 10.83
CA GLU A 76 14.03 0.74 10.18
C GLU A 76 13.68 0.50 8.71
N VAL A 77 12.61 1.14 8.25
CA VAL A 77 12.23 1.22 6.84
C VAL A 77 12.32 2.65 6.38
N CYS A 78 13.03 2.87 5.27
CA CYS A 78 13.10 4.16 4.61
C CYS A 78 12.26 4.14 3.33
N CYS A 79 11.31 5.03 3.23
CA CYS A 79 10.47 5.24 2.06
C CYS A 79 10.94 6.49 1.31
N TYR A 80 11.14 6.35 0.01
CA TYR A 80 11.55 7.44 -0.89
C TYR A 80 10.33 7.85 -1.72
N PHE A 81 9.95 9.09 -1.60
CA PHE A 81 8.82 9.65 -2.35
C PHE A 81 9.27 10.23 -3.69
N LYS A 82 8.33 10.35 -4.63
CA LYS A 82 8.60 10.90 -5.96
C LYS A 82 9.03 12.38 -5.95
N ASN A 83 8.59 13.14 -4.96
CA ASN A 83 9.00 14.54 -4.75
C ASN A 83 10.43 14.70 -4.21
N GLY A 84 11.13 13.60 -3.96
CA GLY A 84 12.48 13.60 -3.39
C GLY A 84 12.54 13.49 -1.87
N ASP A 85 11.40 13.59 -1.19
CA ASP A 85 11.34 13.42 0.26
C ASP A 85 11.70 11.99 0.66
N GLN A 86 12.34 11.87 1.80
CA GLN A 86 12.70 10.61 2.41
C GLN A 86 12.09 10.56 3.80
N VAL A 87 11.35 9.51 4.07
CA VAL A 87 10.73 9.28 5.39
C VAL A 87 11.17 7.94 5.91
N SER A 88 11.72 7.94 7.11
CA SER A 88 12.10 6.72 7.82
C SER A 88 11.14 6.43 8.97
N GLY A 89 10.97 5.15 9.27
CA GLY A 89 10.09 4.73 10.34
C GLY A 89 10.21 3.24 10.66
N VAL A 90 9.49 2.82 11.68
CA VAL A 90 9.48 1.44 12.16
C VAL A 90 8.24 0.71 11.62
N ILE A 91 8.42 -0.55 11.21
CA ILE A 91 7.29 -1.40 10.79
C ILE A 91 6.46 -1.75 12.02
N MET A 92 5.18 -1.41 11.98
CA MET A 92 4.25 -1.73 13.06
C MET A 92 3.76 -3.17 12.98
N ALA A 93 3.38 -3.73 14.13
CA ALA A 93 2.80 -5.07 14.25
C ALA A 93 1.49 -5.26 13.46
N LYS A 94 0.80 -4.18 13.09
CA LYS A 94 -0.41 -4.22 12.24
C LYS A 94 -0.13 -4.48 10.76
N SER A 95 1.15 -4.58 10.35
CA SER A 95 1.51 -4.91 8.97
C SER A 95 1.10 -6.35 8.64
N ALA A 96 0.52 -6.56 7.45
CA ALA A 96 0.09 -7.88 7.00
C ALA A 96 0.99 -8.37 5.85
N PHE A 97 1.50 -9.59 5.97
CA PHE A 97 2.40 -10.23 5.01
C PHE A 97 1.73 -11.46 4.39
N ASN A 98 0.85 -11.23 3.41
CA ASN A 98 0.16 -12.28 2.68
C ASN A 98 0.99 -12.68 1.42
N PRO A 99 0.87 -13.91 0.88
CA PRO A 99 1.50 -14.32 -0.38
C PRO A 99 1.17 -13.43 -1.58
N TYR A 100 -0.05 -12.90 -1.64
CA TYR A 100 -0.55 -12.11 -2.77
C TYR A 100 -0.38 -10.61 -2.60
N PHE A 101 -0.41 -10.12 -1.37
CA PHE A 101 -0.25 -8.71 -1.05
C PHE A 101 0.46 -8.51 0.28
N ILE A 102 1.13 -7.40 0.42
CA ILE A 102 1.78 -6.96 1.66
C ILE A 102 1.17 -5.61 2.01
N THR A 103 0.69 -5.44 3.23
CA THR A 103 0.29 -4.14 3.74
C THR A 103 1.31 -3.70 4.78
N LEU A 104 2.12 -2.71 4.45
CA LEU A 104 3.09 -2.15 5.36
C LEU A 104 2.47 -1.01 6.15
N HIS A 105 2.48 -1.12 7.47
CA HIS A 105 2.21 -0.03 8.39
C HIS A 105 3.53 0.47 8.95
N VAL A 106 3.85 1.72 8.64
CA VAL A 106 5.09 2.37 9.08
C VAL A 106 4.75 3.54 9.97
N ARG A 107 5.37 3.60 11.13
CA ARG A 107 5.29 4.74 12.06
C ARG A 107 6.59 5.51 12.01
N THR A 108 6.53 6.81 11.73
CA THR A 108 7.69 7.71 11.74
C THR A 108 8.06 8.12 13.16
N ALA A 109 9.26 8.65 13.33
CA ALA A 109 9.72 9.22 14.59
C ALA A 109 8.81 10.37 15.09
N GLU A 110 8.18 11.10 14.16
CA GLU A 110 7.23 12.19 14.43
C GLU A 110 5.82 11.70 14.83
N GLY A 111 5.60 10.38 14.86
CA GLY A 111 4.32 9.77 15.21
C GLY A 111 3.33 9.62 14.07
N HIS A 112 3.64 10.09 12.87
CA HIS A 112 2.81 9.90 11.71
C HIS A 112 2.78 8.43 11.30
N GLN A 113 1.58 7.94 10.95
CA GLN A 113 1.39 6.57 10.50
C GLN A 113 1.06 6.57 9.02
N PHE A 114 1.79 5.76 8.27
CA PHE A 114 1.53 5.50 6.85
C PHE A 114 1.24 4.02 6.68
N TRP A 115 0.31 3.71 5.79
CA TRP A 115 0.16 2.35 5.34
C TRP A 115 0.20 2.28 3.82
N TRP A 116 0.88 1.26 3.32
CA TRP A 116 1.15 1.13 1.91
C TRP A 116 0.87 -0.29 1.44
N PRO A 117 -0.07 -0.48 0.51
CA PRO A 117 -0.32 -1.79 -0.08
C PRO A 117 0.72 -2.07 -1.17
N LEU A 118 1.40 -3.21 -1.08
CA LEU A 118 2.32 -3.72 -2.07
C LEU A 118 1.75 -5.02 -2.64
N MET A 119 1.51 -5.04 -3.94
CA MET A 119 1.10 -6.25 -4.66
C MET A 119 2.31 -7.06 -5.12
N ALA A 120 2.08 -8.31 -5.53
CA ALA A 120 3.13 -9.20 -5.99
C ALA A 120 3.89 -8.68 -7.23
N ASP A 121 3.28 -7.80 -8.00
CA ASP A 121 3.83 -7.15 -9.20
C ASP A 121 4.44 -5.75 -8.93
N SER A 122 4.35 -5.25 -7.70
CA SER A 122 4.85 -3.90 -7.33
C SER A 122 6.38 -3.79 -7.28
N GLY A 123 7.11 -4.90 -7.38
CA GLY A 123 8.57 -4.90 -7.31
C GLY A 123 9.20 -6.24 -7.68
N PRO A 124 10.53 -6.36 -7.59
CA PRO A 124 11.24 -7.61 -7.86
C PRO A 124 10.76 -8.73 -6.92
N VAL A 125 10.48 -9.89 -7.48
CA VAL A 125 9.91 -11.05 -6.75
C VAL A 125 10.78 -11.45 -5.56
N ASP A 126 12.10 -11.50 -5.75
CA ASP A 126 13.07 -11.88 -4.71
C ASP A 126 13.07 -10.92 -3.52
N VAL A 127 12.87 -9.64 -3.82
CA VAL A 127 12.83 -8.57 -2.82
C VAL A 127 11.56 -8.66 -1.99
N LEU A 128 10.42 -8.83 -2.65
CA LEU A 128 9.12 -9.01 -1.99
C LEU A 128 9.08 -10.31 -1.18
N ARG A 129 9.74 -11.37 -1.66
CA ARG A 129 9.92 -12.62 -0.92
C ARG A 129 10.72 -12.40 0.37
N LYS A 130 11.87 -11.71 0.28
CA LYS A 130 12.70 -11.36 1.45
C LYS A 130 11.92 -10.52 2.46
N LEU A 131 11.14 -9.54 1.98
CA LEU A 131 10.31 -8.70 2.83
C LEU A 131 9.22 -9.50 3.56
N ARG A 132 8.59 -10.49 2.90
CA ARG A 132 7.62 -11.39 3.55
C ARG A 132 8.25 -12.25 4.63
N VAL A 133 9.42 -12.84 4.33
CA VAL A 133 10.16 -13.64 5.31
C VAL A 133 10.53 -12.78 6.51
N PHE A 134 11.10 -11.60 6.26
CA PHE A 134 11.46 -10.64 7.30
C PHE A 134 10.25 -10.26 8.17
N GLY A 135 9.11 -9.91 7.55
CA GLY A 135 7.90 -9.53 8.25
C GLY A 135 7.35 -10.63 9.15
N ARG A 136 7.35 -11.89 8.68
CA ARG A 136 6.93 -13.02 9.50
C ARG A 136 7.81 -13.23 10.73
N TRP A 137 9.13 -13.08 10.59
CA TRP A 137 10.06 -13.21 11.71
C TRP A 137 9.92 -12.06 12.72
N HIS A 138 9.67 -10.83 12.28
CA HIS A 138 9.44 -9.70 13.18
C HIS A 138 8.10 -9.80 13.93
N HIS A 139 7.06 -10.33 13.30
CA HIS A 139 5.77 -10.57 13.95
C HIS A 139 5.82 -11.65 15.04
N GLN A 140 6.78 -12.56 14.97
CA GLN A 140 6.92 -13.63 15.96
C GLN A 140 7.73 -13.23 17.20
N LYS A 141 8.40 -12.08 17.20
CA LYS A 141 8.99 -11.57 18.43
C LYS A 141 7.89 -10.96 19.29
N PRO A 142 7.55 -11.55 20.46
CA PRO A 142 6.63 -10.93 21.39
C PRO A 142 7.18 -9.56 21.76
N ILE A 143 6.29 -8.56 21.80
CA ILE A 143 6.58 -7.21 22.27
C ILE A 143 6.91 -7.32 23.77
N ALA A 144 8.13 -7.76 24.07
CA ALA A 144 8.68 -7.63 25.42
C ALA A 144 9.10 -6.18 25.57
N ASN A 145 8.34 -5.45 26.38
CA ASN A 145 8.61 -4.10 26.88
C ASN A 145 8.48 -2.95 25.87
N GLN A 146 7.24 -2.48 25.68
CA GLN A 146 6.97 -1.06 25.47
C GLN A 146 6.06 -0.60 26.62
N ASN A 147 6.66 -0.43 27.80
CA ASN A 147 6.17 0.44 28.85
C ASN A 147 6.82 1.81 28.69
#